data_0177cbf3de2201e5e0001aa78b0c0276
#
_entry.id   0177cbf3de2201e5e0001aa78b0c0276
#
_cell.length_a   1.000
_cell.length_b   1.000
_cell.length_c   1.000
_cell.angle_alpha   90.00
_cell.angle_beta   90.00
_cell.angle_gamma   90.00
#
_symmetry.space_group_name_H-M   'P 1'
#
loop_
_entity.id
_entity.type
_entity.pdbx_description
1 polymer ?
#
loop_
_entity_poly.entity_id
_entity_poly.type
_entity_poly.pdbx_seq_one_letter_code
_entity_poly.pdbx_strand_id
1 'polypeptide(L)'
;NVTGHTQAFFAEQLGEEWACEAADIYNQNCQYMSRVTPEMLDARTYNVETGEWKQVADEYQRLEARALRLFLELPAEYHDVYRQLLLFPVQAMANLYDMYYAQAMNLHLAKHNNPDANRWAKQVRECFVRDSLLCLSYNKDIAGGKWNGMMTQKHIGYTSWNDNFPKDMLPRTQKVEDKGQHGGYTFAHSDGYVAMEAEHYYQ
;
A
#
# COMPACT_ATOMS: atom_id res chain seq x y z
N ASN A 1 -19.99 25.18 6.65
CA ASN A 1 -20.04 23.73 6.62
C ASN A 1 -18.98 23.21 5.63
N VAL A 2 -17.93 22.55 6.13
CA VAL A 2 -16.80 22.06 5.32
C VAL A 2 -17.27 21.13 4.21
N THR A 3 -18.18 20.21 4.52
CA THR A 3 -18.72 19.24 3.55
C THR A 3 -19.39 19.92 2.36
N GLY A 4 -20.22 20.96 2.61
CA GLY A 4 -20.87 21.69 1.53
C GLY A 4 -19.89 22.48 0.66
N HIS A 5 -18.81 23.01 1.26
CA HIS A 5 -17.76 23.69 0.51
C HIS A 5 -16.98 22.73 -0.38
N THR A 6 -16.61 21.56 0.14
CA THR A 6 -15.90 20.52 -0.63
C THR A 6 -16.75 20.01 -1.79
N GLN A 7 -18.05 19.81 -1.57
CA GLN A 7 -18.97 19.39 -2.62
C GLN A 7 -19.10 20.45 -3.72
N ALA A 8 -19.24 21.74 -3.37
CA ALA A 8 -19.28 22.82 -4.34
C ALA A 8 -17.98 22.89 -5.17
N PHE A 9 -16.82 22.72 -4.52
CA PHE A 9 -15.55 22.66 -5.22
C PHE A 9 -15.50 21.52 -6.24
N PHE A 10 -15.89 20.31 -5.86
CA PHE A 10 -15.88 19.19 -6.80
C PHE A 10 -16.96 19.30 -7.89
N ALA A 11 -18.08 19.99 -7.63
CA ALA A 11 -19.05 20.31 -8.67
C ALA A 11 -18.44 21.20 -9.78
N GLU A 12 -17.63 22.17 -9.39
CA GLU A 12 -16.91 23.01 -10.36
C GLU A 12 -15.85 22.23 -11.15
N GLN A 13 -15.20 21.23 -10.53
CA GLN A 13 -14.09 20.49 -11.13
C GLN A 13 -14.53 19.28 -11.98
N LEU A 14 -15.60 18.59 -11.57
CA LEU A 14 -16.01 17.29 -12.12
C LEU A 14 -17.48 17.29 -12.62
N GLY A 15 -18.24 18.36 -12.32
CA GLY A 15 -19.69 18.40 -12.55
C GLY A 15 -20.50 17.92 -11.35
N GLU A 16 -21.77 18.37 -11.30
CA GLU A 16 -22.69 18.12 -10.18
C GLU A 16 -22.94 16.64 -9.91
N GLU A 17 -22.96 15.83 -10.95
CA GLU A 17 -23.24 14.38 -10.88
C GLU A 17 -22.23 13.64 -10.00
N TRP A 18 -20.94 14.03 -10.07
CA TRP A 18 -19.83 13.33 -9.40
C TRP A 18 -19.42 13.98 -8.08
N ALA A 19 -19.90 15.20 -7.84
CA ALA A 19 -19.42 16.07 -6.77
C ALA A 19 -19.61 15.47 -5.36
N CYS A 20 -20.74 14.84 -5.11
CA CYS A 20 -21.08 14.30 -3.80
C CYS A 20 -20.14 13.16 -3.39
N GLU A 21 -19.95 12.18 -4.27
CA GLU A 21 -19.05 11.04 -4.02
C GLU A 21 -17.59 11.46 -3.94
N ALA A 22 -17.13 12.34 -4.84
CA ALA A 22 -15.77 12.89 -4.81
C ALA A 22 -15.50 13.65 -3.51
N ALA A 23 -16.43 14.50 -3.07
CA ALA A 23 -16.31 15.25 -1.83
C ALA A 23 -16.26 14.34 -0.60
N ASP A 24 -17.06 13.28 -0.57
CA ASP A 24 -17.09 12.32 0.53
C ASP A 24 -15.75 11.55 0.63
N ILE A 25 -15.24 11.04 -0.49
CA ILE A 25 -13.94 10.37 -0.55
C ILE A 25 -12.83 11.33 -0.09
N TYR A 26 -12.82 12.57 -0.58
CA TYR A 26 -11.83 13.57 -0.21
C TYR A 26 -11.87 13.87 1.29
N ASN A 27 -13.05 14.15 1.84
CA ASN A 27 -13.22 14.44 3.26
C ASN A 27 -12.80 13.25 4.13
N GLN A 28 -13.11 12.03 3.71
CA GLN A 28 -12.70 10.83 4.42
C GLN A 28 -11.18 10.63 4.38
N ASN A 29 -10.54 10.88 3.24
CA ASN A 29 -9.08 10.88 3.15
C ASN A 29 -8.44 11.91 4.10
N CYS A 30 -8.97 13.13 4.14
CA CYS A 30 -8.50 14.16 5.08
C CYS A 30 -8.65 13.73 6.54
N GLN A 31 -9.76 13.08 6.91
CA GLN A 31 -9.95 12.53 8.26
C GLN A 31 -8.91 11.45 8.58
N TYR A 32 -8.64 10.54 7.65
CA TYR A 32 -7.65 9.50 7.86
C TYR A 32 -6.23 10.05 7.95
N MET A 33 -5.87 11.02 7.10
CA MET A 33 -4.57 11.70 7.14
C MET A 33 -4.34 12.47 8.44
N SER A 34 -5.39 12.92 9.12
CA SER A 34 -5.28 13.63 10.41
C SER A 34 -4.84 12.72 11.58
N ARG A 35 -4.82 11.40 11.40
CA ARG A 35 -4.41 10.45 12.44
C ARG A 35 -2.91 10.52 12.69
N VAL A 36 -2.13 10.46 11.63
CA VAL A 36 -0.66 10.50 11.65
C VAL A 36 -0.16 11.12 10.36
N THR A 37 0.83 12.00 10.44
CA THR A 37 1.49 12.51 9.23
C THR A 37 2.29 11.39 8.56
N PRO A 38 2.37 11.34 7.23
CA PRO A 38 3.08 10.28 6.50
C PRO A 38 4.53 10.07 6.95
N GLU A 39 5.24 11.15 7.28
CA GLU A 39 6.63 11.13 7.73
C GLU A 39 6.80 10.49 9.11
N MET A 40 5.75 10.44 9.91
CA MET A 40 5.75 9.86 11.26
C MET A 40 5.21 8.44 11.27
N LEU A 41 4.75 7.93 10.13
CA LEU A 41 4.20 6.59 10.01
C LEU A 41 5.32 5.55 9.99
N ASP A 42 5.24 4.56 10.87
CA ASP A 42 6.16 3.43 10.90
C ASP A 42 5.42 2.14 11.37
N ALA A 43 6.12 1.01 11.36
CA ALA A 43 5.56 -0.28 11.77
C ALA A 43 5.03 -0.33 13.23
N ARG A 44 5.40 0.64 14.09
CA ARG A 44 5.01 0.72 15.50
C ARG A 44 3.87 1.70 15.76
N THR A 45 3.42 2.41 14.72
CA THR A 45 2.39 3.45 14.85
C THR A 45 1.09 2.88 15.43
N TYR A 46 0.72 1.67 15.04
CA TYR A 46 -0.47 0.99 15.54
C TYR A 46 -0.13 -0.41 16.04
N ASN A 47 -1.02 -0.98 16.85
CA ASN A 47 -0.80 -2.30 17.43
C ASN A 47 -1.28 -3.41 16.48
N VAL A 48 -0.38 -4.38 16.21
CA VAL A 48 -0.68 -5.56 15.38
C VAL A 48 -1.54 -6.57 16.15
N GLU A 49 -1.25 -6.77 17.44
CA GLU A 49 -1.88 -7.83 18.26
C GLU A 49 -3.36 -7.52 18.53
N THR A 50 -3.71 -6.25 18.71
CA THR A 50 -5.10 -5.81 18.89
C THR A 50 -5.88 -5.73 17.57
N GLY A 51 -5.21 -5.86 16.43
CA GLY A 51 -5.79 -5.70 15.11
C GLY A 51 -5.97 -4.25 14.64
N GLU A 52 -5.50 -3.27 15.42
CA GLU A 52 -5.61 -1.84 15.09
C GLU A 52 -4.92 -1.54 13.75
N TRP A 53 -3.69 -2.05 13.53
CA TRP A 53 -3.00 -1.90 12.25
C TRP A 53 -3.83 -2.43 11.07
N LYS A 54 -4.40 -3.61 11.25
CA LYS A 54 -5.25 -4.21 10.20
C LYS A 54 -6.46 -3.34 9.90
N GLN A 55 -7.12 -2.83 10.94
CA GLN A 55 -8.30 -1.99 10.79
C GLN A 55 -7.98 -0.73 9.96
N VAL A 56 -6.93 0.01 10.32
CA VAL A 56 -6.60 1.26 9.62
C VAL A 56 -6.10 1.01 8.19
N ALA A 57 -5.38 -0.08 7.93
CA ALA A 57 -4.98 -0.48 6.59
C ALA A 57 -6.22 -0.85 5.75
N ASP A 58 -7.13 -1.66 6.27
CA ASP A 58 -8.38 -2.05 5.59
C ASP A 58 -9.27 -0.82 5.28
N GLU A 59 -9.29 0.18 6.14
CA GLU A 59 -10.03 1.44 5.90
C GLU A 59 -9.49 2.18 4.68
N TYR A 60 -8.16 2.30 4.55
CA TYR A 60 -7.54 2.91 3.38
C TYR A 60 -7.74 2.09 2.11
N GLN A 61 -7.66 0.75 2.19
CA GLN A 61 -7.93 -0.12 1.04
C GLN A 61 -9.37 0.05 0.53
N ARG A 62 -10.33 0.15 1.43
CA ARG A 62 -11.74 0.42 1.04
C ARG A 62 -11.90 1.80 0.42
N LEU A 63 -11.22 2.82 0.96
CA LEU A 63 -11.26 4.17 0.41
C LEU A 63 -10.64 4.22 -1.00
N GLU A 64 -9.50 3.56 -1.19
CA GLU A 64 -8.86 3.44 -2.50
C GLU A 64 -9.77 2.73 -3.51
N ALA A 65 -10.42 1.64 -3.11
CA ALA A 65 -11.36 0.92 -3.97
C ALA A 65 -12.55 1.80 -4.40
N ARG A 66 -13.06 2.67 -3.49
CA ARG A 66 -14.09 3.66 -3.82
C ARG A 66 -13.56 4.69 -4.83
N ALA A 67 -12.38 5.25 -4.57
CA ALA A 67 -11.77 6.24 -5.45
C ALA A 67 -11.49 5.69 -6.86
N LEU A 68 -11.02 4.45 -6.95
CA LEU A 68 -10.80 3.76 -8.24
C LEU A 68 -12.11 3.51 -8.98
N ARG A 69 -13.19 3.12 -8.28
CA ARG A 69 -14.50 2.92 -8.90
C ARG A 69 -15.02 4.20 -9.51
N LEU A 70 -15.00 5.30 -8.75
CA LEU A 70 -15.42 6.60 -9.26
C LEU A 70 -14.58 7.03 -10.46
N PHE A 71 -13.26 6.82 -10.44
CA PHE A 71 -12.38 7.10 -11.57
C PHE A 71 -12.80 6.36 -12.85
N LEU A 72 -13.21 5.10 -12.74
CA LEU A 72 -13.64 4.30 -13.89
C LEU A 72 -14.98 4.73 -14.47
N GLU A 73 -15.81 5.37 -13.67
CA GLU A 73 -17.13 5.89 -14.07
C GLU A 73 -17.04 7.30 -14.68
N LEU A 74 -15.99 8.06 -14.32
CA LEU A 74 -15.82 9.44 -14.79
C LEU A 74 -15.54 9.52 -16.28
N PRO A 75 -16.12 10.52 -16.99
CA PRO A 75 -15.71 10.87 -18.34
C PRO A 75 -14.23 11.21 -18.44
N ALA A 76 -13.62 10.86 -19.58
CA ALA A 76 -12.16 11.00 -19.78
C ALA A 76 -11.64 12.44 -19.60
N GLU A 77 -12.47 13.44 -19.86
CA GLU A 77 -12.13 14.87 -19.69
C GLU A 77 -11.84 15.24 -18.23
N TYR A 78 -12.36 14.48 -17.26
CA TYR A 78 -12.13 14.70 -15.82
C TYR A 78 -10.98 13.86 -15.26
N HIS A 79 -10.41 12.92 -16.02
CA HIS A 79 -9.44 11.97 -15.49
C HIS A 79 -8.20 12.64 -14.90
N ASP A 80 -7.64 13.63 -15.58
CA ASP A 80 -6.42 14.28 -15.11
C ASP A 80 -6.65 15.08 -13.81
N VAL A 81 -7.74 15.85 -13.77
CA VAL A 81 -8.08 16.64 -12.57
C VAL A 81 -8.42 15.72 -11.40
N TYR A 82 -9.16 14.64 -11.64
CA TYR A 82 -9.51 13.67 -10.62
C TYR A 82 -8.26 12.93 -10.09
N ARG A 83 -7.39 12.47 -10.98
CA ARG A 83 -6.12 11.82 -10.60
C ARG A 83 -5.27 12.73 -9.73
N GLN A 84 -5.14 13.99 -10.09
CA GLN A 84 -4.33 14.95 -9.36
C GLN A 84 -4.91 15.29 -7.99
N LEU A 85 -6.20 15.62 -7.93
CA LEU A 85 -6.81 16.17 -6.72
C LEU A 85 -7.22 15.10 -5.71
N LEU A 86 -7.57 13.90 -6.17
CA LEU A 86 -8.19 12.90 -5.31
C LEU A 86 -7.57 11.52 -5.40
N LEU A 87 -7.42 10.96 -6.59
CA LEU A 87 -7.00 9.56 -6.71
C LEU A 87 -5.57 9.34 -6.23
N PHE A 88 -4.62 10.17 -6.68
CA PHE A 88 -3.22 10.05 -6.25
C PHE A 88 -3.05 10.20 -4.73
N PRO A 89 -3.59 11.23 -4.05
CA PRO A 89 -3.47 11.33 -2.59
C PRO A 89 -4.02 10.11 -1.86
N VAL A 90 -5.16 9.57 -2.30
CA VAL A 90 -5.75 8.37 -1.69
C VAL A 90 -4.87 7.14 -1.93
N GLN A 91 -4.40 6.94 -3.16
CA GLN A 91 -3.54 5.80 -3.50
C GLN A 91 -2.18 5.85 -2.79
N ALA A 92 -1.57 7.03 -2.70
CA ALA A 92 -0.30 7.21 -2.00
C ALA A 92 -0.44 6.84 -0.52
N MET A 93 -1.46 7.35 0.16
CA MET A 93 -1.70 7.04 1.58
C MET A 93 -2.08 5.57 1.79
N ALA A 94 -2.96 5.01 0.97
CA ALA A 94 -3.34 3.60 1.05
C ALA A 94 -2.11 2.68 0.89
N ASN A 95 -1.23 3.01 -0.04
CA ASN A 95 0.01 2.27 -0.28
C ASN A 95 1.00 2.37 0.89
N LEU A 96 1.16 3.54 1.51
CA LEU A 96 2.01 3.71 2.68
C LEU A 96 1.49 2.92 3.89
N TYR A 97 0.18 2.97 4.14
CA TYR A 97 -0.43 2.20 5.22
C TYR A 97 -0.30 0.69 5.00
N ASP A 98 -0.49 0.22 3.76
CA ASP A 98 -0.29 -1.20 3.41
C ASP A 98 1.18 -1.62 3.59
N MET A 99 2.12 -0.79 3.17
CA MET A 99 3.56 -1.04 3.32
C MET A 99 3.99 -1.16 4.78
N TYR A 100 3.59 -0.23 5.64
CA TYR A 100 3.99 -0.25 7.05
C TYR A 100 3.21 -1.28 7.86
N TYR A 101 1.96 -1.57 7.49
CA TYR A 101 1.25 -2.73 8.03
C TYR A 101 1.96 -4.04 7.67
N ALA A 102 2.37 -4.19 6.41
CA ALA A 102 3.14 -5.37 5.98
C ALA A 102 4.48 -5.48 6.73
N GLN A 103 5.17 -4.37 6.98
CA GLN A 103 6.37 -4.35 7.80
C GLN A 103 6.07 -4.78 9.26
N ALA A 104 5.00 -4.25 9.85
CA ALA A 104 4.59 -4.60 11.21
C ALA A 104 4.29 -6.10 11.33
N MET A 105 3.56 -6.67 10.37
CA MET A 105 3.26 -8.10 10.29
C MET A 105 4.53 -8.94 10.10
N ASN A 106 5.44 -8.50 9.22
CA ASN A 106 6.72 -9.18 9.02
C ASN A 106 7.51 -9.27 10.33
N LEU A 107 7.68 -8.14 11.03
CA LEU A 107 8.45 -8.07 12.27
C LEU A 107 7.78 -8.89 13.39
N HIS A 108 6.44 -8.83 13.49
CA HIS A 108 5.68 -9.60 14.48
C HIS A 108 5.83 -11.11 14.24
N LEU A 109 5.63 -11.58 13.01
CA LEU A 109 5.73 -13.00 12.68
C LEU A 109 7.17 -13.52 12.78
N ALA A 110 8.14 -12.72 12.36
CA ALA A 110 9.55 -13.09 12.44
C ALA A 110 10.02 -13.27 13.90
N LYS A 111 9.53 -12.44 14.82
CA LYS A 111 9.78 -12.60 16.27
C LYS A 111 9.34 -13.96 16.80
N HIS A 112 8.32 -14.55 16.18
CA HIS A 112 7.79 -15.88 16.51
C HIS A 112 8.33 -17.00 15.61
N ASN A 113 9.37 -16.72 14.82
CA ASN A 113 9.95 -17.66 13.83
C ASN A 113 8.92 -18.25 12.84
N ASN A 114 7.89 -17.47 12.50
CA ASN A 114 6.84 -17.90 11.58
C ASN A 114 7.26 -17.58 10.13
N PRO A 115 7.38 -18.60 9.22
CA PRO A 115 7.78 -18.42 7.82
C PRO A 115 6.88 -17.48 7.02
N ASP A 116 5.62 -17.32 7.41
CA ASP A 116 4.70 -16.35 6.80
C ASP A 116 5.24 -14.91 6.83
N ALA A 117 6.22 -14.61 7.70
CA ALA A 117 6.93 -13.34 7.68
C ALA A 117 7.52 -13.00 6.31
N ASN A 118 7.94 -14.01 5.54
CA ASN A 118 8.59 -13.81 4.25
C ASN A 118 7.63 -13.25 3.18
N ARG A 119 6.36 -13.65 3.20
CA ARG A 119 5.35 -13.09 2.28
C ARG A 119 5.10 -11.61 2.58
N TRP A 120 5.08 -11.22 3.85
CA TRP A 120 4.93 -9.83 4.26
C TRP A 120 6.14 -8.98 3.88
N ALA A 121 7.35 -9.55 3.98
CA ALA A 121 8.57 -8.89 3.47
C ALA A 121 8.51 -8.66 1.95
N LYS A 122 7.89 -9.56 1.20
CA LYS A 122 7.64 -9.36 -0.24
C LYS A 122 6.66 -8.21 -0.47
N GLN A 123 5.56 -8.15 0.27
CA GLN A 123 4.57 -7.07 0.16
C GLN A 123 5.18 -5.70 0.46
N VAL A 124 6.05 -5.57 1.47
CA VAL A 124 6.78 -4.32 1.74
C VAL A 124 7.53 -3.85 0.49
N ARG A 125 8.23 -4.75 -0.21
CA ARG A 125 8.96 -4.40 -1.45
C ARG A 125 8.01 -4.02 -2.59
N GLU A 126 6.90 -4.71 -2.72
CA GLU A 126 5.89 -4.42 -3.75
C GLU A 126 5.27 -3.04 -3.54
N CYS A 127 4.91 -2.70 -2.30
CA CYS A 127 4.40 -1.36 -1.95
C CYS A 127 5.46 -0.28 -2.17
N PHE A 128 6.73 -0.54 -1.84
CA PHE A 128 7.82 0.41 -2.09
C PHE A 128 8.02 0.70 -3.58
N VAL A 129 7.95 -0.32 -4.43
CA VAL A 129 7.99 -0.14 -5.88
C VAL A 129 6.75 0.59 -6.38
N ARG A 130 5.57 0.23 -5.86
CA ARG A 130 4.31 0.90 -6.22
C ARG A 130 4.34 2.38 -5.91
N ASP A 131 4.91 2.79 -4.79
CA ASP A 131 5.06 4.20 -4.42
C ASP A 131 5.83 4.97 -5.49
N SER A 132 6.97 4.44 -5.92
CA SER A 132 7.77 5.03 -7.00
C SER A 132 6.99 5.14 -8.31
N LEU A 133 6.17 4.13 -8.64
CA LEU A 133 5.33 4.14 -9.85
C LEU A 133 4.20 5.16 -9.76
N LEU A 134 3.58 5.34 -8.59
CA LEU A 134 2.56 6.36 -8.35
C LEU A 134 3.15 7.76 -8.53
N CYS A 135 4.31 8.03 -7.93
CA CYS A 135 5.02 9.30 -8.08
C CYS A 135 5.44 9.56 -9.53
N LEU A 136 5.94 8.53 -10.22
CA LEU A 136 6.30 8.62 -11.63
C LEU A 136 5.07 8.95 -12.50
N SER A 137 3.96 8.26 -12.29
CA SER A 137 2.72 8.50 -13.03
C SER A 137 2.18 9.91 -12.77
N TYR A 138 2.21 10.39 -11.53
CA TYR A 138 1.85 11.78 -11.25
C TYR A 138 2.70 12.78 -12.05
N ASN A 139 4.02 12.59 -12.04
CA ASN A 139 4.95 13.50 -12.68
C ASN A 139 4.91 13.46 -14.20
N LYS A 140 4.60 12.32 -14.81
CA LYS A 140 4.76 12.10 -16.25
C LYS A 140 3.46 11.99 -17.02
N ASP A 141 2.41 11.43 -16.41
CA ASP A 141 1.20 11.07 -17.14
C ASP A 141 0.08 12.11 -16.98
N ILE A 142 -0.06 12.71 -15.80
CA ILE A 142 -1.13 13.68 -15.52
C ILE A 142 -0.91 14.94 -16.35
N ALA A 143 -1.92 15.33 -17.11
CA ALA A 143 -1.93 16.50 -17.99
C ALA A 143 -0.70 16.56 -18.92
N GLY A 144 -0.32 15.40 -19.49
CA GLY A 144 0.82 15.29 -20.39
C GLY A 144 2.16 15.65 -19.76
N GLY A 145 2.32 15.42 -18.45
CA GLY A 145 3.55 15.72 -17.71
C GLY A 145 3.69 17.17 -17.25
N LYS A 146 2.62 17.94 -17.26
CA LYS A 146 2.60 19.34 -16.76
C LYS A 146 3.17 19.46 -15.35
N TRP A 147 2.95 18.44 -14.51
CA TRP A 147 3.34 18.43 -13.11
C TRP A 147 4.68 17.72 -12.85
N ASN A 148 5.50 17.55 -13.89
CA ASN A 148 6.80 16.88 -13.76
C ASN A 148 7.69 17.58 -12.72
N GLY A 149 8.16 16.80 -11.73
CA GLY A 149 8.98 17.30 -10.65
C GLY A 149 8.22 17.67 -9.38
N MET A 150 6.89 17.59 -9.37
CA MET A 150 6.09 17.87 -8.16
C MET A 150 6.24 16.76 -7.11
N MET A 151 6.23 15.48 -7.52
CA MET A 151 6.39 14.33 -6.63
C MET A 151 7.85 13.85 -6.70
N THR A 152 8.75 14.57 -6.04
CA THR A 152 10.19 14.27 -6.01
C THR A 152 10.76 14.26 -4.62
N GLN A 153 10.01 14.74 -3.61
CA GLN A 153 10.47 14.73 -2.24
C GLN A 153 10.51 13.31 -1.70
N LYS A 154 11.60 12.99 -1.03
CA LYS A 154 11.75 11.74 -0.28
C LYS A 154 10.80 11.72 0.90
N HIS A 155 10.14 10.59 1.14
CA HIS A 155 9.10 10.48 2.17
C HIS A 155 9.07 9.11 2.87
N ILE A 156 9.71 8.08 2.32
CA ILE A 156 9.82 6.76 2.95
C ILE A 156 11.14 6.64 3.69
N GLY A 157 11.08 6.28 4.98
CA GLY A 157 12.26 6.16 5.84
C GLY A 157 12.76 7.51 6.36
N TYR A 158 11.86 8.46 6.53
CA TYR A 158 12.16 9.78 7.09
C TYR A 158 12.68 9.65 8.52
N THR A 159 13.88 10.15 8.79
CA THR A 159 14.56 9.99 10.08
C THR A 159 14.84 11.31 10.80
N SER A 160 14.82 12.42 10.10
CA SER A 160 15.08 13.73 10.67
C SER A 160 14.55 14.87 9.80
N TRP A 161 14.29 16.02 10.41
CA TRP A 161 13.92 17.26 9.73
C TRP A 161 14.95 17.77 8.73
N ASN A 162 16.20 17.39 8.90
CA ASN A 162 17.32 17.90 8.09
C ASN A 162 17.48 17.17 6.76
N ASP A 163 16.56 16.28 6.40
CA ASP A 163 16.60 15.56 5.12
C ASP A 163 17.95 14.87 4.85
N ASN A 164 18.46 14.15 5.86
CA ASN A 164 19.78 13.53 5.82
C ASN A 164 19.87 12.27 4.95
N PHE A 165 18.76 11.78 4.43
CA PHE A 165 18.73 10.60 3.58
C PHE A 165 18.70 10.99 2.09
N PRO A 166 19.52 10.37 1.24
CA PRO A 166 19.68 10.78 -0.15
C PRO A 166 18.48 10.39 -1.04
N LYS A 167 17.70 9.41 -0.62
CA LYS A 167 16.56 8.82 -1.36
C LYS A 167 15.64 8.09 -0.41
N ASP A 168 14.45 7.72 -0.89
CA ASP A 168 13.56 6.84 -0.16
C ASP A 168 14.25 5.54 0.25
N MET A 169 14.00 5.11 1.47
CA MET A 169 14.64 3.94 2.06
C MET A 169 13.62 2.82 2.25
N LEU A 170 13.88 1.69 1.62
CA LEU A 170 13.05 0.50 1.81
C LEU A 170 12.99 0.12 3.31
N PRO A 171 11.79 -0.01 3.90
CA PRO A 171 11.64 -0.42 5.29
C PRO A 171 12.30 -1.78 5.56
N ARG A 172 13.00 -1.88 6.68
CA ARG A 172 13.71 -3.10 7.05
C ARG A 172 12.74 -4.22 7.38
N THR A 173 13.01 -5.40 6.83
CA THR A 173 12.26 -6.63 7.09
C THR A 173 13.19 -7.73 7.56
N GLN A 174 12.62 -8.73 8.22
CA GLN A 174 13.34 -9.93 8.67
C GLN A 174 12.97 -11.11 7.79
N LYS A 175 13.97 -11.93 7.47
CA LYS A 175 13.77 -13.21 6.80
C LYS A 175 13.74 -14.30 7.86
N VAL A 176 12.75 -15.17 7.78
CA VAL A 176 12.67 -16.39 8.56
C VAL A 176 13.03 -17.56 7.67
N GLU A 177 13.93 -18.44 8.14
CA GLU A 177 14.21 -19.69 7.43
C GLU A 177 12.93 -20.52 7.43
N ASP A 178 12.46 -20.84 6.24
CA ASP A 178 11.44 -21.87 6.08
C ASP A 178 12.14 -23.21 6.31
N LYS A 179 12.16 -23.63 7.58
CA LYS A 179 12.48 -25.01 7.93
C LYS A 179 11.28 -25.85 7.51
N GLY A 180 10.98 -25.84 6.18
CA GLY A 180 9.91 -26.62 5.64
C GLY A 180 9.91 -27.96 6.37
N GLN A 181 8.77 -28.42 6.82
CA GLN A 181 8.61 -29.83 7.13
C GLN A 181 8.91 -30.57 5.81
N HIS A 182 10.18 -30.69 5.49
CA HIS A 182 10.65 -31.81 4.71
C HIS A 182 10.41 -33.01 5.63
N GLY A 183 9.15 -33.36 5.79
CA GLY A 183 8.77 -34.71 6.08
C GLY A 183 9.34 -35.51 4.94
N GLY A 184 10.62 -35.89 5.07
CA GLY A 184 11.21 -36.83 4.15
C GLY A 184 10.38 -38.08 4.28
N TYR A 185 9.53 -38.31 3.30
CA TYR A 185 8.92 -39.63 3.15
C TYR A 185 10.07 -40.59 2.97
N THR A 186 10.35 -41.36 4.00
CA THR A 186 11.28 -42.48 3.92
C THR A 186 10.53 -43.58 3.17
N PHE A 187 10.80 -43.70 1.87
CA PHE A 187 10.27 -44.81 1.07
C PHE A 187 10.87 -46.09 1.59
N ALA A 188 10.04 -47.01 2.08
CA ALA A 188 10.50 -48.32 2.47
C ALA A 188 10.94 -49.09 1.22
N HIS A 189 12.19 -49.55 1.23
CA HIS A 189 12.72 -50.40 0.16
C HIS A 189 12.17 -51.80 0.36
N SER A 190 11.22 -52.21 -0.45
CA SER A 190 10.83 -53.62 -0.53
C SER A 190 11.03 -54.12 -1.97
N ASP A 191 11.70 -55.22 -2.11
CA ASP A 191 11.88 -55.97 -3.36
C ASP A 191 12.54 -55.23 -4.55
N GLY A 192 13.41 -54.23 -4.26
CA GLY A 192 14.23 -53.62 -5.30
C GLY A 192 13.54 -52.51 -6.12
N TYR A 193 12.33 -52.12 -5.74
CA TYR A 193 11.60 -51.02 -6.40
C TYR A 193 11.37 -49.87 -5.46
N VAL A 194 11.60 -48.65 -5.98
CA VAL A 194 11.18 -47.38 -5.32
C VAL A 194 10.05 -46.80 -6.15
N ALA A 195 8.82 -46.80 -5.63
CA ALA A 195 7.69 -46.16 -6.24
C ALA A 195 7.50 -44.77 -5.60
N MET A 196 7.49 -43.73 -6.43
CA MET A 196 7.13 -42.36 -6.02
C MET A 196 5.89 -41.95 -6.79
N GLU A 197 4.86 -41.55 -6.08
CA GLU A 197 3.70 -40.90 -6.69
C GLU A 197 4.05 -39.49 -7.10
N ALA A 198 3.53 -39.02 -8.25
CA ALA A 198 3.89 -37.73 -8.84
C ALA A 198 3.58 -36.53 -7.92
N GLU A 199 2.62 -36.64 -7.05
CA GLU A 199 2.21 -35.66 -6.06
C GLU A 199 3.24 -35.45 -4.93
N HIS A 200 4.20 -36.35 -4.78
CA HIS A 200 5.27 -36.25 -3.79
C HIS A 200 6.61 -35.74 -4.38
N TYR A 201 6.60 -35.31 -5.64
CA TYR A 201 7.80 -34.80 -6.31
C TYR A 201 7.92 -33.29 -6.08
N TYR A 202 8.89 -32.89 -5.26
CA TYR A 202 9.29 -31.48 -5.09
C TYR A 202 10.53 -31.23 -5.95
N GLN A 203 10.40 -30.29 -6.90
CA GLN A 203 11.53 -29.70 -7.60
C GLN A 203 12.31 -28.73 -6.74
#